data_722795cd44fb62ba42a80eb66bb5a9e8
#
_entry.id   722795cd44fb62ba42a80eb66bb5a9e8
#
_cell.length_a   1.000
_cell.length_b   1.000
_cell.length_c   1.000
_cell.angle_alpha   90.00
_cell.angle_beta   90.00
_cell.angle_gamma   90.00
#
_symmetry.space_group_name_H-M   'P 1'
#
loop_
_entity.id
_entity.type
_entity.pdbx_description
1 polymer ?
#
loop_
_entity_poly.entity_id
_entity_poly.type
_entity_poly.pdbx_seq_one_letter_code
_entity_poly.pdbx_strand_id
1 'polypeptide(L)'
;GQYLVPLLLLAGAAASAIGRRKRQGLVAEVAANADGAALRSMNWRDFELLVGEAFRLRGYTVTETGGGGADGGIDLQLTRGGETFLVQCKQWKAYKVSVNVVRELYGVMAAQAAAGGFVVTSGVFTADARSFAQGRNIELIDGTALKKIVDAVQASKKPEVISPSPQATEPTVAVKPACPRCGSAMVKRVAKQGANAGNAFWGCASYPQCRGVRAID
;
A
#
# COMPACT_ATOMS: atom_id res chain seq x y z
N GLY A 1 -36.30 29.40 -0.56
CA GLY A 1 -35.66 28.17 -1.05
C GLY A 1 -34.19 28.32 -1.52
N GLN A 2 -33.72 29.55 -1.76
CA GLN A 2 -32.44 29.84 -2.45
C GLN A 2 -31.18 29.46 -1.65
N TYR A 3 -31.26 29.42 -0.32
CA TYR A 3 -30.14 29.09 0.58
C TYR A 3 -30.08 27.64 1.04
N LEU A 4 -31.10 26.83 0.75
CA LEU A 4 -31.24 25.46 1.21
C LEU A 4 -30.24 24.53 0.54
N VAL A 5 -30.02 24.68 -0.78
CA VAL A 5 -29.07 23.89 -1.57
C VAL A 5 -27.61 24.13 -1.14
N PRO A 6 -27.12 25.39 -1.04
CA PRO A 6 -25.76 25.62 -0.57
C PRO A 6 -25.52 25.15 0.88
N LEU A 7 -26.53 25.25 1.74
CA LEU A 7 -26.43 24.79 3.13
C LEU A 7 -26.33 23.25 3.21
N LEU A 8 -27.07 22.50 2.39
CA LEU A 8 -26.97 21.06 2.27
C LEU A 8 -25.61 20.63 1.71
N LEU A 9 -25.07 21.33 0.72
CA LEU A 9 -23.74 21.05 0.17
C LEU A 9 -22.63 21.30 1.21
N LEU A 10 -22.72 22.37 1.98
CA LEU A 10 -21.80 22.65 3.08
C LEU A 10 -21.88 21.60 4.19
N ALA A 11 -23.07 21.16 4.57
CA ALA A 11 -23.27 20.10 5.56
C ALA A 11 -22.68 18.76 5.04
N GLY A 12 -22.88 18.41 3.77
CA GLY A 12 -22.30 17.24 3.16
C GLY A 12 -20.77 17.28 3.09
N ALA A 13 -20.20 18.45 2.76
CA ALA A 13 -18.75 18.66 2.76
C ALA A 13 -18.15 18.54 4.17
N ALA A 14 -18.80 19.10 5.17
CA ALA A 14 -18.38 19.01 6.57
C ALA A 14 -18.43 17.55 7.07
N ALA A 15 -19.52 16.82 6.82
CA ALA A 15 -19.65 15.41 7.17
C ALA A 15 -18.55 14.54 6.49
N SER A 16 -18.26 14.81 5.23
CA SER A 16 -17.19 14.13 4.49
C SER A 16 -15.81 14.42 5.08
N ALA A 17 -15.53 15.64 5.50
CA ALA A 17 -14.27 16.03 6.14
C ALA A 17 -14.09 15.37 7.50
N ILE A 18 -15.14 15.32 8.31
CA ILE A 18 -15.15 14.66 9.63
C ILE A 18 -14.88 13.15 9.45
N GLY A 19 -15.59 12.50 8.51
CA GLY A 19 -15.38 11.09 8.21
C GLY A 19 -13.95 10.78 7.76
N ARG A 20 -13.33 11.64 6.93
CA ARG A 20 -11.93 11.52 6.53
C ARG A 20 -10.97 11.64 7.72
N ARG A 21 -11.19 12.65 8.59
CA ARG A 21 -10.35 12.84 9.79
C ARG A 21 -10.40 11.62 10.71
N LYS A 22 -11.61 11.07 10.94
CA LYS A 22 -11.78 9.87 11.76
C LYS A 22 -10.98 8.68 11.19
N ARG A 23 -11.15 8.38 9.89
CA ARG A 23 -10.42 7.28 9.23
C ARG A 23 -8.90 7.46 9.29
N GLN A 24 -8.40 8.66 9.07
CA GLN A 24 -6.97 8.97 9.18
C GLN A 24 -6.46 8.82 10.62
N GLY A 25 -7.27 9.20 11.61
CA GLY A 25 -6.96 9.00 13.03
C GLY A 25 -6.80 7.52 13.37
N LEU A 26 -7.70 6.64 12.90
CA LEU A 26 -7.60 5.19 13.11
C LEU A 26 -6.32 4.59 12.51
N VAL A 27 -5.96 5.02 11.29
CA VAL A 27 -4.72 4.57 10.65
C VAL A 27 -3.49 5.02 11.45
N ALA A 28 -3.49 6.26 11.96
CA ALA A 28 -2.40 6.80 12.77
C ALA A 28 -2.27 6.08 14.12
N GLU A 29 -3.40 5.79 14.78
CA GLU A 29 -3.46 5.06 16.03
C GLU A 29 -2.88 3.65 15.91
N VAL A 30 -3.27 2.91 14.88
CA VAL A 30 -2.76 1.56 14.62
C VAL A 30 -1.28 1.59 14.26
N ALA A 31 -0.82 2.57 13.48
CA ALA A 31 0.58 2.72 13.16
C ALA A 31 1.46 3.02 14.39
N ALA A 32 0.94 3.82 15.34
CA ALA A 32 1.65 4.15 16.57
C ALA A 32 1.78 2.97 17.54
N ASN A 33 0.92 1.95 17.44
CA ASN A 33 0.92 0.76 18.30
C ASN A 33 1.73 -0.38 17.66
N ALA A 34 2.92 -0.62 18.16
CA ALA A 34 3.84 -1.63 17.60
C ALA A 34 3.33 -3.08 17.73
N ASP A 35 2.60 -3.40 18.78
CA ASP A 35 2.15 -4.76 19.14
C ASP A 35 0.80 -5.17 18.54
N GLY A 36 0.14 -4.28 17.79
CA GLY A 36 -1.17 -4.52 17.20
C GLY A 36 -2.33 -4.58 18.22
N ALA A 37 -2.11 -4.15 19.47
CA ALA A 37 -3.14 -4.14 20.50
C ALA A 37 -4.34 -3.27 20.08
N ALA A 38 -4.09 -2.14 19.42
CA ALA A 38 -5.12 -1.25 18.90
C ALA A 38 -6.10 -1.97 17.95
N LEU A 39 -5.59 -2.85 17.07
CA LEU A 39 -6.45 -3.65 16.17
C LEU A 39 -7.36 -4.61 16.94
N ARG A 40 -6.88 -5.19 18.04
CA ARG A 40 -7.63 -6.17 18.82
C ARG A 40 -8.68 -5.53 19.74
N SER A 41 -8.42 -4.30 20.21
CA SER A 41 -9.32 -3.55 21.11
C SER A 41 -10.32 -2.67 20.36
N MET A 42 -10.11 -2.44 19.07
CA MET A 42 -10.97 -1.60 18.24
C MET A 42 -12.40 -2.15 18.17
N ASN A 43 -13.40 -1.29 18.10
CA ASN A 43 -14.76 -1.74 17.85
C ASN A 43 -14.93 -2.13 16.36
N TRP A 44 -15.98 -2.91 16.08
CA TRP A 44 -16.26 -3.45 14.75
C TRP A 44 -16.29 -2.37 13.64
N ARG A 45 -17.06 -1.30 13.89
CA ARG A 45 -17.24 -0.23 12.91
C ARG A 45 -15.93 0.51 12.59
N ASP A 46 -15.10 0.75 13.61
CA ASP A 46 -13.80 1.39 13.42
C ASP A 46 -12.82 0.46 12.70
N PHE A 47 -12.93 -0.85 12.91
CA PHE A 47 -12.16 -1.85 12.15
C PHE A 47 -12.52 -1.84 10.65
N GLU A 48 -13.82 -1.84 10.30
CA GLU A 48 -14.26 -1.71 8.91
C GLU A 48 -13.78 -0.41 8.26
N LEU A 49 -13.90 0.71 8.97
CA LEU A 49 -13.42 2.01 8.51
C LEU A 49 -11.91 2.03 8.28
N LEU A 50 -11.13 1.40 9.18
CA LEU A 50 -9.68 1.24 9.04
C LEU A 50 -9.33 0.41 7.80
N VAL A 51 -9.97 -0.74 7.63
CA VAL A 51 -9.77 -1.62 6.46
C VAL A 51 -10.11 -0.87 5.17
N GLY A 52 -11.25 -0.19 5.12
CA GLY A 52 -11.64 0.62 3.97
C GLY A 52 -10.62 1.71 3.64
N GLU A 53 -10.08 2.41 4.66
CA GLU A 53 -9.06 3.43 4.44
C GLU A 53 -7.74 2.80 3.96
N ALA A 54 -7.33 1.66 4.50
CA ALA A 54 -6.14 0.94 4.05
C ALA A 54 -6.22 0.57 2.55
N PHE A 55 -7.40 0.15 2.07
CA PHE A 55 -7.61 -0.13 0.65
C PHE A 55 -7.67 1.14 -0.21
N ARG A 56 -8.30 2.23 0.27
CA ARG A 56 -8.24 3.54 -0.44
C ARG A 56 -6.81 3.98 -0.67
N LEU A 57 -5.97 3.83 0.33
CA LEU A 57 -4.55 4.19 0.26
C LEU A 57 -3.72 3.26 -0.64
N ARG A 58 -4.21 2.04 -0.89
CA ARG A 58 -3.68 1.10 -1.90
C ARG A 58 -4.23 1.36 -3.33
N GLY A 59 -4.99 2.44 -3.52
CA GLY A 59 -5.49 2.86 -4.83
C GLY A 59 -6.82 2.22 -5.26
N TYR A 60 -7.57 1.62 -4.33
CA TYR A 60 -8.92 1.15 -4.61
C TYR A 60 -9.97 2.25 -4.36
N THR A 61 -10.99 2.28 -5.17
CA THR A 61 -12.26 2.94 -4.82
C THR A 61 -13.03 2.02 -3.89
N VAL A 62 -13.47 2.52 -2.74
CA VAL A 62 -14.11 1.72 -1.69
C VAL A 62 -15.54 2.17 -1.48
N THR A 63 -16.47 1.24 -1.62
CA THR A 63 -17.89 1.39 -1.29
C THR A 63 -18.20 0.54 -0.06
N GLU A 64 -18.77 1.15 0.98
CA GLU A 64 -19.24 0.46 2.18
C GLU A 64 -20.63 -0.12 1.88
N THR A 65 -20.81 -1.43 2.01
CA THR A 65 -22.06 -2.13 1.68
C THR A 65 -23.04 -2.18 2.85
N GLY A 66 -22.62 -1.68 4.03
CA GLY A 66 -23.50 -1.53 5.20
C GLY A 66 -23.71 -2.80 6.01
N GLY A 67 -22.75 -3.68 6.03
CA GLY A 67 -22.58 -4.92 6.80
C GLY A 67 -23.78 -5.43 7.60
N GLY A 68 -24.37 -6.56 7.20
CA GLY A 68 -25.43 -7.26 7.93
C GLY A 68 -26.69 -7.58 7.14
N GLY A 69 -26.71 -7.31 5.84
CA GLY A 69 -27.83 -7.66 4.96
C GLY A 69 -27.73 -9.04 4.33
N ALA A 70 -28.64 -9.33 3.41
CA ALA A 70 -28.73 -10.56 2.61
C ALA A 70 -27.54 -10.75 1.64
N ASP A 71 -26.50 -9.95 1.74
CA ASP A 71 -25.39 -9.80 0.80
C ASP A 71 -24.23 -10.79 1.08
N GLY A 72 -24.49 -11.86 1.86
CA GLY A 72 -23.47 -12.88 2.15
C GLY A 72 -22.31 -12.38 3.02
N GLY A 73 -22.53 -11.37 3.89
CA GLY A 73 -21.52 -10.87 4.85
C GLY A 73 -20.40 -10.04 4.24
N ILE A 74 -20.63 -9.46 3.06
CA ILE A 74 -19.68 -8.54 2.42
C ILE A 74 -19.77 -7.18 3.09
N ASP A 75 -18.64 -6.68 3.59
CA ASP A 75 -18.56 -5.40 4.31
C ASP A 75 -18.17 -4.25 3.38
N LEU A 76 -17.25 -4.53 2.42
CA LEU A 76 -16.80 -3.51 1.47
C LEU A 76 -16.75 -4.11 0.05
N GLN A 77 -17.11 -3.27 -0.92
CA GLN A 77 -16.85 -3.50 -2.33
C GLN A 77 -15.73 -2.57 -2.80
N LEU A 78 -14.74 -3.13 -3.47
CA LEU A 78 -13.60 -2.41 -3.99
C LEU A 78 -13.63 -2.41 -5.52
N THR A 79 -13.21 -1.30 -6.12
CA THR A 79 -13.05 -1.22 -7.58
C THR A 79 -11.67 -0.69 -7.92
N ARG A 80 -10.99 -1.36 -8.85
CA ARG A 80 -9.70 -0.92 -9.39
C ARG A 80 -9.54 -1.42 -10.82
N GLY A 81 -9.20 -0.53 -11.75
CA GLY A 81 -9.02 -0.89 -13.17
C GLY A 81 -10.28 -1.43 -13.85
N GLY A 82 -11.47 -1.07 -13.37
CA GLY A 82 -12.75 -1.60 -13.88
C GLY A 82 -13.16 -2.96 -13.29
N GLU A 83 -12.30 -3.59 -12.49
CA GLU A 83 -12.57 -4.86 -11.81
C GLU A 83 -13.15 -4.63 -10.41
N THR A 84 -14.04 -5.53 -10.00
CA THR A 84 -14.68 -5.55 -8.68
C THR A 84 -14.04 -6.59 -7.79
N PHE A 85 -13.76 -6.23 -6.54
CA PHE A 85 -13.27 -7.11 -5.49
C PHE A 85 -14.15 -6.98 -4.26
N LEU A 86 -14.33 -8.07 -3.53
CA LEU A 86 -15.17 -8.13 -2.34
C LEU A 86 -14.31 -8.26 -1.08
N VAL A 87 -14.70 -7.59 -0.01
CA VAL A 87 -14.02 -7.67 1.28
C VAL A 87 -14.98 -8.13 2.35
N GLN A 88 -14.59 -9.17 3.05
CA GLN A 88 -15.25 -9.63 4.27
C GLN A 88 -14.32 -9.38 5.46
N CYS A 89 -14.77 -8.56 6.39
CA CYS A 89 -14.07 -8.27 7.63
C CYS A 89 -14.50 -9.28 8.71
N LYS A 90 -13.57 -9.76 9.50
CA LYS A 90 -13.86 -10.61 10.67
C LYS A 90 -13.01 -10.13 11.85
N GLN A 91 -13.41 -9.01 12.44
CA GLN A 91 -12.89 -8.57 13.72
C GLN A 91 -13.62 -9.36 14.80
N TRP A 92 -13.04 -10.41 15.39
CA TRP A 92 -13.89 -11.09 16.34
C TRP A 92 -13.20 -11.72 17.53
N LYS A 93 -14.02 -11.93 18.55
CA LYS A 93 -13.82 -12.71 19.75
C LYS A 93 -13.28 -14.14 19.47
N ALA A 94 -13.46 -14.67 18.25
CA ALA A 94 -12.79 -15.88 17.79
C ALA A 94 -11.40 -15.54 17.24
N TYR A 95 -10.37 -15.89 17.98
CA TYR A 95 -8.95 -15.69 17.62
C TYR A 95 -8.57 -16.27 16.24
N LYS A 96 -9.36 -17.21 15.69
CA LYS A 96 -9.08 -17.90 14.43
C LYS A 96 -10.28 -17.85 13.48
N VAL A 97 -10.06 -17.37 12.26
CA VAL A 97 -11.05 -17.41 11.18
C VAL A 97 -10.97 -18.77 10.46
N SER A 98 -12.11 -19.46 10.40
CA SER A 98 -12.21 -20.79 9.80
C SER A 98 -12.38 -20.75 8.27
N VAL A 99 -12.22 -21.92 7.64
CA VAL A 99 -12.41 -22.11 6.19
C VAL A 99 -13.83 -21.75 5.72
N ASN A 100 -14.84 -21.84 6.59
CA ASN A 100 -16.22 -21.55 6.21
C ASN A 100 -16.40 -20.11 5.74
N VAL A 101 -15.76 -19.15 6.43
CA VAL A 101 -15.77 -17.74 6.03
C VAL A 101 -15.17 -17.55 4.63
N VAL A 102 -14.07 -18.25 4.33
CA VAL A 102 -13.40 -18.13 3.02
C VAL A 102 -14.24 -18.78 1.92
N ARG A 103 -14.95 -19.89 2.23
CA ARG A 103 -15.89 -20.53 1.29
C ARG A 103 -17.10 -19.67 1.01
N GLU A 104 -17.63 -19.01 2.04
CA GLU A 104 -18.75 -18.07 1.92
C GLU A 104 -18.39 -16.93 0.98
N LEU A 105 -17.26 -16.24 1.23
CA LEU A 105 -16.76 -15.21 0.32
C LEU A 105 -16.59 -15.74 -1.11
N TYR A 106 -16.01 -16.92 -1.29
CA TYR A 106 -15.81 -17.51 -2.61
C TYR A 106 -17.13 -17.73 -3.36
N GLY A 107 -18.16 -18.18 -2.64
CA GLY A 107 -19.51 -18.33 -3.21
C GLY A 107 -20.11 -17.01 -3.67
N VAL A 108 -19.97 -15.95 -2.86
CA VAL A 108 -20.46 -14.60 -3.22
C VAL A 108 -19.66 -14.02 -4.38
N MET A 109 -18.34 -14.20 -4.42
CA MET A 109 -17.50 -13.79 -5.54
C MET A 109 -17.96 -14.42 -6.86
N ALA A 110 -18.27 -15.72 -6.85
CA ALA A 110 -18.77 -16.42 -8.02
C ALA A 110 -20.14 -15.89 -8.47
N ALA A 111 -21.04 -15.63 -7.51
CA ALA A 111 -22.39 -15.12 -7.79
C ALA A 111 -22.37 -13.69 -8.35
N GLN A 112 -21.42 -12.86 -7.93
CA GLN A 112 -21.30 -11.46 -8.35
C GLN A 112 -20.26 -11.23 -9.46
N ALA A 113 -19.67 -12.30 -10.00
CA ALA A 113 -18.60 -12.24 -11.01
C ALA A 113 -17.44 -11.31 -10.57
N ALA A 114 -17.09 -11.33 -9.28
CA ALA A 114 -15.98 -10.53 -8.75
C ALA A 114 -14.63 -11.09 -9.19
N ALA A 115 -13.70 -10.21 -9.55
CA ALA A 115 -12.36 -10.58 -10.00
C ALA A 115 -11.50 -11.18 -8.88
N GLY A 116 -11.79 -10.85 -7.63
CA GLY A 116 -11.09 -11.35 -6.46
C GLY A 116 -11.78 -10.98 -5.15
N GLY A 117 -11.22 -11.43 -4.03
CA GLY A 117 -11.76 -11.11 -2.71
C GLY A 117 -10.69 -11.08 -1.63
N PHE A 118 -11.04 -10.45 -0.53
CA PHE A 118 -10.19 -10.31 0.66
C PHE A 118 -10.97 -10.74 1.90
N VAL A 119 -10.39 -11.60 2.71
CA VAL A 119 -10.84 -11.79 4.09
C VAL A 119 -9.86 -11.11 5.00
N VAL A 120 -10.33 -10.14 5.78
CA VAL A 120 -9.49 -9.34 6.68
C VAL A 120 -9.88 -9.62 8.12
N THR A 121 -8.90 -9.90 8.98
CA THR A 121 -9.14 -10.15 10.42
C THR A 121 -8.10 -9.47 11.30
N SER A 122 -8.49 -9.09 12.51
CA SER A 122 -7.54 -8.70 13.58
C SER A 122 -6.85 -9.91 14.24
N GLY A 123 -7.34 -11.12 14.00
CA GLY A 123 -6.80 -12.39 14.49
C GLY A 123 -5.94 -13.12 13.46
N VAL A 124 -6.05 -14.45 13.42
CA VAL A 124 -5.32 -15.33 12.50
C VAL A 124 -6.28 -16.28 11.76
N PHE A 125 -5.80 -16.90 10.69
CA PHE A 125 -6.54 -17.91 9.93
C PHE A 125 -6.15 -19.32 10.34
N THR A 126 -7.10 -20.27 10.24
CA THR A 126 -6.81 -21.71 10.35
C THR A 126 -5.98 -22.19 9.16
N ALA A 127 -5.30 -23.34 9.29
CA ALA A 127 -4.57 -23.97 8.21
C ALA A 127 -5.50 -24.30 7.02
N ASP A 128 -6.70 -24.80 7.29
CA ASP A 128 -7.72 -25.13 6.27
C ASP A 128 -8.18 -23.87 5.51
N ALA A 129 -8.34 -22.72 6.19
CA ALA A 129 -8.67 -21.45 5.56
C ALA A 129 -7.57 -21.02 4.57
N ARG A 130 -6.30 -21.11 4.99
CA ARG A 130 -5.15 -20.81 4.13
C ARG A 130 -5.05 -21.75 2.94
N SER A 131 -5.20 -23.05 3.18
CA SER A 131 -5.16 -24.07 2.12
C SER A 131 -6.29 -23.86 1.09
N PHE A 132 -7.50 -23.53 1.55
CA PHE A 132 -8.62 -23.29 0.64
C PHE A 132 -8.41 -22.03 -0.20
N ALA A 133 -7.82 -20.96 0.33
CA ALA A 133 -7.56 -19.73 -0.41
C ALA A 133 -6.49 -19.90 -1.50
N GLN A 134 -5.57 -20.87 -1.35
CA GLN A 134 -4.52 -21.13 -2.33
C GLN A 134 -5.09 -21.47 -3.72
N GLY A 135 -4.56 -20.85 -4.76
CA GLY A 135 -5.00 -21.04 -6.15
C GLY A 135 -6.35 -20.41 -6.48
N ARG A 136 -6.95 -19.66 -5.55
CA ARG A 136 -8.14 -18.84 -5.76
C ARG A 136 -7.78 -17.38 -5.61
N ASN A 137 -8.47 -16.50 -6.30
CA ASN A 137 -8.23 -15.06 -6.20
C ASN A 137 -8.74 -14.49 -4.86
N ILE A 138 -8.32 -15.11 -3.74
CA ILE A 138 -8.67 -14.69 -2.39
C ILE A 138 -7.39 -14.43 -1.60
N GLU A 139 -7.24 -13.20 -1.11
CA GLU A 139 -6.15 -12.81 -0.21
C GLU A 139 -6.63 -12.83 1.24
N LEU A 140 -5.88 -13.50 2.11
CA LEU A 140 -6.14 -13.55 3.55
C LEU A 140 -5.20 -12.57 4.27
N ILE A 141 -5.79 -11.54 4.88
CA ILE A 141 -5.08 -10.48 5.60
C ILE A 141 -5.34 -10.65 7.09
N ASP A 142 -4.38 -11.22 7.81
CA ASP A 142 -4.44 -11.33 9.27
C ASP A 142 -4.00 -10.02 9.96
N GLY A 143 -4.13 -9.96 11.28
CA GLY A 143 -3.80 -8.75 12.05
C GLY A 143 -2.36 -8.27 11.84
N THR A 144 -1.41 -9.18 11.65
CA THR A 144 0.00 -8.84 11.37
C THR A 144 0.17 -8.25 9.97
N ALA A 145 -0.48 -8.86 8.97
CA ALA A 145 -0.45 -8.37 7.60
C ALA A 145 -1.17 -7.01 7.48
N LEU A 146 -2.32 -6.85 8.15
CA LEU A 146 -3.04 -5.57 8.18
C LEU A 146 -2.19 -4.46 8.81
N LYS A 147 -1.52 -4.76 9.93
CA LYS A 147 -0.59 -3.80 10.57
C LYS A 147 0.50 -3.35 9.61
N LYS A 148 1.14 -4.29 8.90
CA LYS A 148 2.17 -3.95 7.89
C LYS A 148 1.64 -3.08 6.76
N ILE A 149 0.41 -3.32 6.30
CA ILE A 149 -0.25 -2.49 5.28
C ILE A 149 -0.44 -1.07 5.81
N VAL A 150 -0.95 -0.93 7.05
CA VAL A 150 -1.15 0.37 7.70
C VAL A 150 0.18 1.12 7.86
N ASP A 151 1.23 0.44 8.32
CA ASP A 151 2.56 1.04 8.51
C ASP A 151 3.16 1.54 7.19
N ALA A 152 3.11 0.72 6.15
CA ALA A 152 3.62 1.08 4.82
C ALA A 152 2.90 2.32 4.25
N VAL A 153 1.59 2.39 4.47
CA VAL A 153 0.77 3.52 4.04
C VAL A 153 1.10 4.79 4.83
N GLN A 154 1.32 4.68 6.13
CA GLN A 154 1.73 5.83 6.94
C GLN A 154 3.14 6.33 6.57
N ALA A 155 4.05 5.41 6.29
CA ALA A 155 5.40 5.76 5.83
C ALA A 155 5.37 6.56 4.51
N SER A 156 4.49 6.19 3.58
CA SER A 156 4.32 6.91 2.30
C SER A 156 3.58 8.25 2.43
N LYS A 157 2.82 8.45 3.51
CA LYS A 157 2.14 9.73 3.80
C LYS A 157 2.97 10.71 4.63
N LYS A 158 4.04 10.23 5.31
CA LYS A 158 4.94 11.12 6.02
C LYS A 158 5.67 11.93 4.96
N PRO A 159 5.42 13.27 4.83
CA PRO A 159 6.30 14.09 4.01
C PRO A 159 7.69 13.84 4.57
N GLU A 160 8.63 13.58 3.71
CA GLU A 160 10.04 13.68 4.10
C GLU A 160 10.20 15.08 4.69
N VAL A 161 10.16 15.16 6.00
CA VAL A 161 10.58 16.37 6.70
C VAL A 161 12.06 16.42 6.38
N ILE A 162 12.38 17.18 5.34
CA ILE A 162 13.72 17.67 5.12
C ILE A 162 14.01 18.49 6.38
N SER A 163 14.55 17.83 7.40
CA SER A 163 15.23 18.54 8.48
C SER A 163 16.27 19.38 7.78
N PRO A 164 16.27 20.69 7.98
CA PRO A 164 17.37 21.49 7.49
C PRO A 164 18.61 21.05 8.29
N SER A 165 19.34 20.08 7.73
CA SER A 165 20.70 19.80 8.18
C SER A 165 21.52 21.05 7.83
N PRO A 166 22.32 21.61 8.76
CA PRO A 166 23.07 22.79 8.49
C PRO A 166 24.05 22.50 7.35
N GLN A 167 23.88 23.24 6.25
CA GLN A 167 24.87 23.47 5.20
C GLN A 167 25.72 22.26 4.81
N ALA A 168 25.18 21.42 3.94
CA ALA A 168 26.02 20.74 2.96
C ALA A 168 25.68 21.39 1.61
N THR A 169 26.67 22.02 1.06
CA THR A 169 26.80 22.54 -0.30
C THR A 169 25.95 21.77 -1.31
N GLU A 170 25.29 22.48 -2.21
CA GLU A 170 24.55 22.01 -3.36
C GLU A 170 25.16 20.73 -3.95
N PRO A 171 24.39 19.64 -4.21
CA PRO A 171 24.86 18.64 -5.13
C PRO A 171 24.85 19.27 -6.52
N THR A 172 25.99 19.78 -6.94
CA THR A 172 26.31 19.98 -8.33
C THR A 172 25.79 18.77 -9.10
N VAL A 173 24.84 19.00 -10.01
CA VAL A 173 24.42 18.00 -10.99
C VAL A 173 25.69 17.42 -11.56
N ALA A 174 26.05 16.20 -11.18
CA ALA A 174 27.22 15.50 -11.72
C ALA A 174 26.92 15.27 -13.19
N VAL A 175 27.34 16.22 -14.03
CA VAL A 175 27.32 16.11 -15.48
C VAL A 175 28.16 14.90 -15.80
N LYS A 176 27.50 13.80 -16.17
CA LYS A 176 28.20 12.59 -16.64
C LYS A 176 29.07 13.01 -17.81
N PRO A 177 30.40 12.85 -17.73
CA PRO A 177 31.28 13.31 -18.80
C PRO A 177 30.95 12.59 -20.11
N ALA A 178 31.07 13.31 -21.22
CA ALA A 178 30.97 12.71 -22.54
C ALA A 178 32.27 11.96 -22.88
N CYS A 179 32.14 10.83 -23.58
CA CYS A 179 33.24 10.03 -23.99
C CYS A 179 34.11 10.80 -25.00
N PRO A 180 35.44 10.96 -24.77
CA PRO A 180 36.32 11.70 -25.69
C PRO A 180 36.47 11.07 -27.06
N ARG A 181 36.04 9.81 -27.25
CA ARG A 181 36.16 9.09 -28.54
C ARG A 181 34.89 9.12 -29.38
N CYS A 182 33.72 9.06 -28.76
CA CYS A 182 32.45 8.88 -29.50
C CYS A 182 31.33 9.82 -29.02
N GLY A 183 31.57 10.67 -28.02
CA GLY A 183 30.57 11.60 -27.49
C GLY A 183 29.48 10.96 -26.61
N SER A 184 29.38 9.63 -26.53
CA SER A 184 28.36 8.96 -25.72
C SER A 184 28.58 9.18 -24.22
N ALA A 185 27.52 9.08 -23.42
CA ALA A 185 27.60 9.18 -21.96
C ALA A 185 28.60 8.15 -21.39
N MET A 186 29.28 8.51 -20.30
CA MET A 186 30.21 7.61 -19.61
C MET A 186 29.58 7.08 -18.32
N VAL A 187 29.99 5.87 -17.91
CA VAL A 187 29.56 5.18 -16.71
C VAL A 187 30.76 4.93 -15.79
N LYS A 188 30.58 5.11 -14.49
CA LYS A 188 31.62 4.84 -13.50
C LYS A 188 31.86 3.33 -13.39
N ARG A 189 33.11 2.90 -13.51
CA ARG A 189 33.54 1.49 -13.42
C ARG A 189 34.75 1.38 -12.49
N VAL A 190 34.99 0.19 -11.95
CA VAL A 190 36.15 -0.11 -11.12
C VAL A 190 37.02 -1.12 -11.88
N ALA A 191 38.32 -0.85 -11.96
CA ALA A 191 39.26 -1.74 -12.61
C ALA A 191 39.42 -3.03 -11.80
N LYS A 192 39.21 -4.18 -12.43
CA LYS A 192 39.30 -5.49 -11.77
C LYS A 192 40.67 -6.11 -11.85
N GLN A 193 41.53 -5.69 -12.79
CA GLN A 193 42.85 -6.26 -13.06
C GLN A 193 43.82 -5.19 -13.54
N GLY A 194 45.14 -5.45 -13.42
CA GLY A 194 46.23 -4.56 -13.87
C GLY A 194 46.70 -3.59 -12.78
N ALA A 195 47.65 -2.71 -13.14
CA ALA A 195 48.29 -1.75 -12.22
C ALA A 195 47.34 -0.79 -11.53
N ASN A 196 46.13 -0.62 -12.07
CA ASN A 196 45.07 0.26 -11.51
C ASN A 196 43.89 -0.54 -10.89
N ALA A 197 44.06 -1.80 -10.53
CA ALA A 197 43.04 -2.61 -9.91
C ALA A 197 42.54 -1.93 -8.61
N GLY A 198 41.22 -1.84 -8.45
CA GLY A 198 40.56 -1.16 -7.33
C GLY A 198 40.25 0.31 -7.58
N ASN A 199 40.87 0.97 -8.57
CA ASN A 199 40.57 2.37 -8.86
C ASN A 199 39.34 2.53 -9.74
N ALA A 200 38.57 3.58 -9.45
CA ALA A 200 37.38 3.94 -10.22
C ALA A 200 37.80 4.81 -11.43
N PHE A 201 37.11 4.60 -12.57
CA PHE A 201 37.30 5.37 -13.80
C PHE A 201 35.99 5.52 -14.55
N TRP A 202 35.90 6.50 -15.45
CA TRP A 202 34.81 6.63 -16.39
C TRP A 202 35.06 5.76 -17.63
N GLY A 203 34.18 4.81 -17.92
CA GLY A 203 34.18 3.98 -19.13
C GLY A 203 33.03 4.34 -20.05
N CYS A 204 33.21 4.29 -21.35
CA CYS A 204 32.15 4.54 -22.33
C CYS A 204 31.00 3.57 -22.17
N ALA A 205 29.75 4.08 -22.25
CA ALA A 205 28.53 3.27 -22.18
C ALA A 205 28.41 2.33 -23.41
N SER A 206 28.97 2.72 -24.54
CA SER A 206 28.97 1.94 -25.79
C SER A 206 30.08 0.86 -25.86
N TYR A 207 30.67 0.48 -24.74
CA TYR A 207 31.60 -0.68 -24.72
C TYR A 207 30.84 -1.98 -25.05
N PRO A 208 31.40 -2.88 -25.91
CA PRO A 208 32.78 -2.97 -26.46
C PRO A 208 33.02 -2.18 -27.75
N GLN A 209 32.01 -1.56 -28.36
CA GLN A 209 32.13 -0.85 -29.65
C GLN A 209 33.02 0.41 -29.51
N CYS A 210 32.97 1.08 -28.37
CA CYS A 210 33.88 2.18 -28.03
C CYS A 210 34.60 1.87 -26.70
N ARG A 211 35.94 1.97 -26.71
CA ARG A 211 36.79 1.72 -25.54
C ARG A 211 37.30 3.04 -24.91
N GLY A 212 36.53 4.11 -25.00
CA GLY A 212 36.90 5.39 -24.38
C GLY A 212 36.91 5.29 -22.85
N VAL A 213 37.98 5.77 -22.22
CA VAL A 213 38.13 5.85 -20.76
C VAL A 213 38.56 7.27 -20.34
N ARG A 214 38.22 7.69 -19.13
CA ARG A 214 38.65 8.93 -18.52
C ARG A 214 38.87 8.71 -17.02
N ALA A 215 39.91 9.31 -16.46
CA ALA A 215 40.16 9.28 -15.02
C ALA A 215 39.04 10.03 -14.27
N ILE A 216 38.82 9.67 -13.02
CA ILE A 216 37.98 10.42 -12.08
C ILE A 216 38.94 11.28 -11.29
N ASP A 217 38.87 12.60 -11.49
CA ASP A 217 39.62 13.58 -10.70
C ASP A 217 38.94 13.74 -9.34
#